data_6f9dd8e0497681342dad577c4c0f671c
#
_entry.id   6f9dd8e0497681342dad577c4c0f671c
#
_cell.length_a   1.000
_cell.length_b   1.000
_cell.length_c   1.000
_cell.angle_alpha   90.00
_cell.angle_beta   90.00
_cell.angle_gamma   90.00
#
_symmetry.space_group_name_H-M   'P 1'
#
loop_
_entity.id
_entity.type
_entity.pdbx_description
1 polymer ?
#
loop_
_entity_poly.entity_id
_entity_poly.type
_entity_poly.pdbx_seq_one_letter_code
_entity_poly.pdbx_strand_id
1 'polypeptide(L)'
;MTVSFNRMPTQTRVPFFYAEVNAGLSYFAGNSKHLIIGQKLSAGSAAANVPVIVQTSNIEALFGVGSMLVDQIYTAKVNNPVGEIWALPLADPAGASATGQIALSGTPTPGTLVVYIAGQKIAIAVTAADTPTTLAAAMAAAINAGYVDLNGRSRLFPVTAAVGTGTPPATTVVVTARHAGLQHNLVAIDKDLVGDEGPNAALIAITGMAGGTGTPSLTAGLAACGSTEFDMISLPYADTTSLNSLRDFLADTGGRWDPTVDLYGGAFTVNFGNLSAQSTLGAGRNDPHMSIMGVQSSPTPPWVWAAAIGAQVQLHKNLGADLAQAGEISRPMQTLILLGVKPPKLVSQYWAQSDRNTLYYDGISAFYVTRDGQVAIDRLITTYQTNAWGVIDSTWLDIETLYQTAYALRYFKLIITQSYPRSALVPDNPGALQGFVTPSDIKATLAHAYSALVKAGVMKNAQLFADSLVVEQAADPNRVNAYLPLDVVNQLRIFAANATTFLNAAAN
;
A
#
# COMPACT_ATOMS: atom_id res chain seq x y z
N MET A 1 -30.22 31.71 -9.29
CA MET A 1 -30.63 30.28 -9.15
C MET A 1 -32.12 30.28 -8.82
N THR A 2 -32.93 29.69 -9.66
CA THR A 2 -34.36 29.44 -9.38
C THR A 2 -34.44 28.14 -8.61
N VAL A 3 -35.03 28.14 -7.43
CA VAL A 3 -35.28 26.93 -6.64
C VAL A 3 -36.42 26.16 -7.34
N SER A 4 -36.15 24.95 -7.81
CA SER A 4 -37.11 24.07 -8.42
C SER A 4 -37.61 23.03 -7.44
N PHE A 5 -38.92 22.81 -7.39
CA PHE A 5 -39.56 21.78 -6.57
C PHE A 5 -40.21 20.72 -7.45
N ASN A 6 -40.11 19.46 -7.10
CA ASN A 6 -40.65 18.32 -7.87
C ASN A 6 -42.07 17.94 -7.43
N ARG A 7 -42.40 18.14 -6.16
CA ARG A 7 -43.63 17.65 -5.54
C ARG A 7 -44.42 18.76 -4.84
N MET A 8 -43.87 19.97 -4.72
CA MET A 8 -44.51 21.09 -4.05
C MET A 8 -45.63 21.64 -4.93
N PRO A 9 -46.87 21.80 -4.41
CA PRO A 9 -47.94 22.42 -5.19
C PRO A 9 -47.63 23.89 -5.52
N THR A 10 -47.73 24.28 -6.76
CA THR A 10 -47.40 25.63 -7.22
C THR A 10 -48.49 26.67 -6.85
N GLN A 11 -49.67 26.24 -6.42
CA GLN A 11 -50.82 27.11 -6.16
C GLN A 11 -51.40 26.96 -4.74
N THR A 12 -50.57 26.65 -3.73
CA THR A 12 -51.07 26.61 -2.37
C THR A 12 -51.24 28.03 -1.79
N ARG A 13 -52.36 28.28 -1.11
CA ARG A 13 -52.65 29.54 -0.40
C ARG A 13 -52.67 29.36 1.11
N VAL A 14 -52.43 28.15 1.59
CA VAL A 14 -52.39 27.86 3.03
C VAL A 14 -51.02 28.32 3.57
N PRO A 15 -51.00 29.26 4.52
CA PRO A 15 -49.74 29.66 5.15
C PRO A 15 -49.20 28.46 5.94
N PHE A 16 -47.96 28.14 5.80
CA PHE A 16 -47.15 27.26 6.68
C PHE A 16 -45.80 26.91 6.01
N PHE A 17 -45.00 26.14 6.70
CA PHE A 17 -43.74 25.63 6.22
C PHE A 17 -43.97 24.35 5.40
N TYR A 18 -43.53 24.37 4.16
CA TYR A 18 -43.53 23.20 3.27
C TYR A 18 -42.09 22.80 2.98
N ALA A 19 -41.74 21.55 3.19
CA ALA A 19 -40.43 21.01 2.86
C ALA A 19 -40.57 19.80 1.93
N GLU A 20 -39.82 19.81 0.86
CA GLU A 20 -39.64 18.67 -0.01
C GLU A 20 -38.34 17.97 0.35
N VAL A 21 -38.43 16.69 0.74
CA VAL A 21 -37.27 15.86 0.99
C VAL A 21 -36.96 15.06 -0.26
N ASN A 22 -35.88 15.41 -0.92
CA ASN A 22 -35.34 14.66 -2.03
C ASN A 22 -34.15 13.85 -1.54
N ALA A 23 -34.03 12.60 -1.99
CA ALA A 23 -32.82 11.83 -1.74
C ALA A 23 -31.65 12.52 -2.46
N GLY A 24 -30.71 13.03 -1.70
CA GLY A 24 -29.46 13.47 -2.26
C GLY A 24 -28.79 12.29 -2.93
N LEU A 25 -28.47 12.41 -4.19
CA LEU A 25 -27.68 11.39 -4.86
C LEU A 25 -26.30 11.41 -4.24
N SER A 26 -25.93 10.33 -3.54
CA SER A 26 -24.56 10.10 -3.09
C SER A 26 -23.74 9.72 -4.32
N TYR A 27 -23.03 10.67 -4.88
CA TYR A 27 -22.33 10.50 -6.15
C TYR A 27 -20.91 9.94 -6.01
N PHE A 28 -20.43 9.74 -4.78
CA PHE A 28 -19.05 9.37 -4.48
C PHE A 28 -18.99 8.20 -3.50
N ALA A 29 -19.86 7.21 -3.62
CA ALA A 29 -19.81 6.01 -2.80
C ALA A 29 -19.17 4.87 -3.58
N GLY A 30 -17.85 4.87 -3.68
CA GLY A 30 -17.06 3.73 -4.15
C GLY A 30 -15.98 3.41 -3.12
N ASN A 31 -15.73 2.14 -2.84
CA ASN A 31 -14.55 1.77 -2.09
C ASN A 31 -13.32 1.89 -3.00
N SER A 32 -12.23 2.48 -2.49
CA SER A 32 -10.95 2.39 -3.17
C SER A 32 -10.55 0.93 -3.37
N LYS A 33 -10.02 0.62 -4.55
CA LYS A 33 -9.61 -0.73 -4.92
C LYS A 33 -8.11 -0.91 -4.69
N HIS A 34 -7.78 -1.92 -3.90
CA HIS A 34 -6.40 -2.32 -3.64
C HIS A 34 -6.04 -3.52 -4.51
N LEU A 35 -5.14 -3.35 -5.47
CA LEU A 35 -4.58 -4.43 -6.27
C LEU A 35 -3.37 -5.02 -5.56
N ILE A 36 -3.43 -6.28 -5.21
CA ILE A 36 -2.32 -7.04 -4.65
C ILE A 36 -1.73 -7.93 -5.72
N ILE A 37 -0.48 -7.68 -6.08
CA ILE A 37 0.28 -8.47 -7.06
C ILE A 37 1.08 -9.51 -6.30
N GLY A 38 1.04 -10.78 -6.73
CA GLY A 38 1.83 -11.83 -6.10
C GLY A 38 1.70 -13.19 -6.77
N GLN A 39 2.54 -14.12 -6.35
CA GLN A 39 2.55 -15.48 -6.88
C GLN A 39 1.42 -16.32 -6.29
N LYS A 40 0.78 -17.11 -7.14
CA LYS A 40 -0.17 -18.16 -6.77
C LYS A 40 0.46 -19.54 -6.96
N LEU A 41 0.06 -20.51 -6.17
CA LEU A 41 0.43 -21.90 -6.41
C LEU A 41 -0.38 -22.50 -7.57
N SER A 42 0.17 -23.51 -8.23
CA SER A 42 -0.49 -24.24 -9.33
C SER A 42 -1.82 -24.88 -8.90
N ALA A 43 -1.96 -25.25 -7.63
CA ALA A 43 -3.20 -25.78 -7.06
C ALA A 43 -4.33 -24.75 -6.94
N GLY A 44 -4.04 -23.46 -7.01
CA GLY A 44 -5.06 -22.42 -7.01
C GLY A 44 -5.82 -22.35 -8.33
N SER A 45 -7.14 -22.13 -8.27
CA SER A 45 -8.01 -22.11 -9.46
C SER A 45 -8.00 -20.83 -10.27
N ALA A 46 -7.49 -19.71 -9.73
CA ALA A 46 -7.43 -18.45 -10.44
C ALA A 46 -6.49 -18.55 -11.65
N ALA A 47 -6.87 -17.94 -12.78
CA ALA A 47 -6.01 -17.85 -13.95
C ALA A 47 -4.83 -16.88 -13.67
N ALA A 48 -3.62 -17.27 -14.07
CA ALA A 48 -2.46 -16.38 -13.97
C ALA A 48 -2.62 -15.16 -14.88
N ASN A 49 -2.10 -14.02 -14.46
CA ASN A 49 -2.14 -12.74 -15.17
C ASN A 49 -3.56 -12.18 -15.42
N VAL A 50 -4.57 -12.60 -14.68
CA VAL A 50 -5.94 -12.09 -14.78
C VAL A 50 -6.35 -11.51 -13.42
N PRO A 51 -6.64 -10.21 -13.32
CA PRO A 51 -7.09 -9.61 -12.06
C PRO A 51 -8.41 -10.22 -11.59
N VAL A 52 -8.49 -10.55 -10.30
CA VAL A 52 -9.66 -11.20 -9.68
C VAL A 52 -10.04 -10.45 -8.42
N ILE A 53 -11.35 -10.17 -8.27
CA ILE A 53 -11.89 -9.64 -7.00
C ILE A 53 -11.83 -10.72 -5.91
N VAL A 54 -11.39 -10.35 -4.71
CA VAL A 54 -11.15 -11.27 -3.63
C VAL A 54 -12.33 -11.30 -2.66
N GLN A 55 -13.00 -12.44 -2.56
CA GLN A 55 -13.99 -12.71 -1.54
C GLN A 55 -13.34 -13.52 -0.40
N THR A 56 -13.73 -13.22 0.84
CA THR A 56 -13.09 -13.82 2.03
C THR A 56 -13.23 -15.34 2.10
N SER A 57 -14.28 -15.92 1.49
CA SER A 57 -14.60 -17.35 1.58
C SER A 57 -13.79 -18.25 0.63
N ASN A 58 -13.06 -17.72 -0.34
CA ASN A 58 -12.45 -18.53 -1.39
C ASN A 58 -10.95 -18.21 -1.66
N ILE A 59 -10.31 -17.45 -0.79
CA ILE A 59 -8.91 -16.98 -1.00
C ILE A 59 -7.96 -18.16 -1.27
N GLU A 60 -8.01 -19.18 -0.42
CA GLU A 60 -7.12 -20.33 -0.53
C GLU A 60 -7.43 -21.23 -1.74
N ALA A 61 -8.72 -21.36 -2.09
CA ALA A 61 -9.12 -22.08 -3.30
C ALA A 61 -8.67 -21.37 -4.59
N LEU A 62 -8.66 -20.03 -4.60
CA LEU A 62 -8.25 -19.25 -5.75
C LEU A 62 -6.73 -19.27 -5.94
N PHE A 63 -5.94 -19.16 -4.87
CA PHE A 63 -4.50 -18.90 -4.99
C PHE A 63 -3.62 -20.02 -4.47
N GLY A 64 -4.20 -21.05 -3.85
CA GLY A 64 -3.49 -22.18 -3.23
C GLY A 64 -3.03 -21.88 -1.81
N VAL A 65 -3.25 -22.84 -0.91
CA VAL A 65 -2.91 -22.72 0.52
C VAL A 65 -1.41 -22.51 0.72
N GLY A 66 -1.02 -21.47 1.44
CA GLY A 66 0.39 -21.12 1.70
C GLY A 66 1.08 -20.41 0.54
N SER A 67 0.34 -19.89 -0.45
CA SER A 67 0.91 -19.04 -1.51
C SER A 67 1.23 -17.63 -0.99
N MET A 68 2.12 -16.93 -1.72
CA MET A 68 2.45 -15.53 -1.46
C MET A 68 1.20 -14.64 -1.43
N LEU A 69 0.29 -14.79 -2.42
CA LEU A 69 -0.96 -14.02 -2.49
C LEU A 69 -1.86 -14.26 -1.27
N VAL A 70 -1.96 -15.49 -0.78
CA VAL A 70 -2.76 -15.79 0.42
C VAL A 70 -2.22 -15.02 1.62
N ASP A 71 -0.89 -14.98 1.82
CA ASP A 71 -0.25 -14.22 2.90
C ASP A 71 -0.52 -12.72 2.79
N GLN A 72 -0.36 -12.16 1.59
CA GLN A 72 -0.59 -10.75 1.31
C GLN A 72 -2.05 -10.34 1.57
N ILE A 73 -3.00 -11.11 1.05
CA ILE A 73 -4.43 -10.80 1.17
C ILE A 73 -4.90 -10.85 2.63
N TYR A 74 -4.49 -11.86 3.39
CA TYR A 74 -4.84 -11.92 4.81
C TYR A 74 -4.21 -10.79 5.60
N THR A 75 -2.96 -10.42 5.31
CA THR A 75 -2.30 -9.27 5.92
C THR A 75 -3.04 -7.97 5.57
N ALA A 76 -3.44 -7.79 4.32
CA ALA A 76 -4.21 -6.63 3.92
C ALA A 76 -5.56 -6.57 4.67
N LYS A 77 -6.25 -7.69 4.83
CA LYS A 77 -7.51 -7.76 5.59
C LYS A 77 -7.35 -7.51 7.10
N VAL A 78 -6.20 -7.79 7.68
CA VAL A 78 -5.91 -7.42 9.08
C VAL A 78 -5.73 -5.92 9.22
N ASN A 79 -5.10 -5.26 8.25
CA ASN A 79 -4.85 -3.82 8.25
C ASN A 79 -6.05 -2.99 7.75
N ASN A 80 -6.86 -3.55 6.86
CA ASN A 80 -8.10 -2.94 6.37
C ASN A 80 -9.19 -4.02 6.15
N PRO A 81 -10.02 -4.31 7.16
CA PRO A 81 -11.03 -5.39 7.08
C PRO A 81 -12.13 -5.14 6.06
N VAL A 82 -12.43 -3.88 5.74
CA VAL A 82 -13.55 -3.46 4.88
C VAL A 82 -13.15 -3.09 3.47
N GLY A 83 -11.83 -2.99 3.18
CA GLY A 83 -11.31 -2.59 1.89
C GLY A 83 -11.65 -3.59 0.77
N GLU A 84 -11.97 -3.08 -0.42
CA GLU A 84 -12.12 -3.90 -1.63
C GLU A 84 -10.75 -4.33 -2.13
N ILE A 85 -10.49 -5.63 -2.14
CA ILE A 85 -9.22 -6.21 -2.55
C ILE A 85 -9.38 -6.92 -3.89
N TRP A 86 -8.48 -6.62 -4.81
CA TRP A 86 -8.25 -7.35 -6.04
C TRP A 86 -6.89 -8.02 -5.99
N ALA A 87 -6.77 -9.20 -6.55
CA ALA A 87 -5.51 -9.91 -6.69
C ALA A 87 -5.13 -10.03 -8.15
N LEU A 88 -3.86 -9.79 -8.45
CA LEU A 88 -3.24 -10.14 -9.73
C LEU A 88 -2.36 -11.36 -9.52
N PRO A 89 -2.87 -12.58 -9.77
CA PRO A 89 -2.12 -13.80 -9.57
C PRO A 89 -1.07 -13.97 -10.66
N LEU A 90 0.17 -14.18 -10.25
CA LEU A 90 1.29 -14.51 -11.13
C LEU A 90 1.64 -15.98 -10.99
N ALA A 91 1.99 -16.62 -12.11
CA ALA A 91 2.62 -17.94 -12.06
C ALA A 91 4.06 -17.81 -11.54
N ASP A 92 4.60 -18.90 -11.02
CA ASP A 92 6.02 -18.99 -10.68
C ASP A 92 6.88 -18.71 -11.92
N PRO A 93 7.99 -17.97 -11.76
CA PRO A 93 8.92 -17.74 -12.86
C PRO A 93 9.67 -19.05 -13.21
N ALA A 94 10.23 -19.09 -14.40
CA ALA A 94 11.23 -20.07 -14.73
C ALA A 94 12.46 -19.85 -13.83
N GLY A 95 12.70 -20.76 -12.86
CA GLY A 95 13.75 -20.63 -11.86
C GLY A 95 13.66 -21.72 -10.80
N ALA A 96 14.47 -21.57 -9.75
CA ALA A 96 14.53 -22.50 -8.64
C ALA A 96 13.82 -21.93 -7.39
N SER A 97 13.28 -22.81 -6.55
CA SER A 97 12.83 -22.48 -5.21
C SER A 97 14.03 -22.30 -4.27
N ALA A 98 13.94 -21.31 -3.38
CA ALA A 98 14.92 -21.15 -2.32
C ALA A 98 14.89 -22.32 -1.34
N THR A 99 16.05 -22.69 -0.81
CA THR A 99 16.20 -23.73 0.22
C THR A 99 17.01 -23.20 1.39
N GLY A 100 16.66 -23.67 2.58
CA GLY A 100 17.38 -23.41 3.83
C GLY A 100 17.48 -24.69 4.64
N GLN A 101 18.25 -24.67 5.73
CA GLN A 101 18.44 -25.85 6.58
C GLN A 101 18.39 -25.48 8.07
N ILE A 102 17.81 -26.40 8.84
CA ILE A 102 17.85 -26.38 10.30
C ILE A 102 18.52 -27.69 10.73
N ALA A 103 19.80 -27.62 11.05
CA ALA A 103 20.56 -28.78 11.51
C ALA A 103 20.51 -28.88 13.03
N LEU A 104 20.26 -30.08 13.52
CA LEU A 104 20.18 -30.41 14.93
C LEU A 104 21.37 -31.28 15.34
N SER A 105 22.07 -30.90 16.41
CA SER A 105 23.23 -31.65 16.93
C SER A 105 23.35 -31.52 18.45
N GLY A 106 24.01 -32.45 19.07
CA GLY A 106 24.19 -32.49 20.55
C GLY A 106 23.13 -33.34 21.27
N THR A 107 23.08 -33.23 22.59
CA THR A 107 22.17 -33.99 23.44
C THR A 107 20.98 -33.14 23.84
N PRO A 108 19.73 -33.49 23.44
CA PRO A 108 18.54 -32.79 23.86
C PRO A 108 18.32 -32.83 25.37
N THR A 109 17.78 -31.74 25.91
CA THR A 109 17.36 -31.67 27.33
C THR A 109 15.84 -31.42 27.39
N PRO A 110 15.14 -32.01 28.41
CA PRO A 110 13.71 -31.75 28.55
C PRO A 110 13.37 -30.27 28.58
N GLY A 111 12.33 -29.87 27.80
CA GLY A 111 11.93 -28.48 27.68
C GLY A 111 11.30 -28.18 26.32
N THR A 112 11.65 -27.06 25.70
CA THR A 112 11.16 -26.64 24.38
C THR A 112 12.31 -26.40 23.42
N LEU A 113 12.02 -26.67 22.15
CA LEU A 113 12.84 -26.27 21.01
C LEU A 113 12.04 -25.24 20.20
N VAL A 114 12.57 -24.03 20.00
CA VAL A 114 11.89 -22.91 19.34
C VAL A 114 12.61 -22.54 18.07
N VAL A 115 11.83 -22.39 17.00
CA VAL A 115 12.28 -21.86 15.70
C VAL A 115 11.24 -20.90 15.19
N TYR A 116 11.67 -19.90 14.45
CA TYR A 116 10.80 -18.93 13.75
C TYR A 116 10.98 -19.06 12.25
N ILE A 117 9.88 -19.10 11.52
CA ILE A 117 9.86 -19.04 10.05
C ILE A 117 8.95 -17.89 9.62
N ALA A 118 9.45 -17.02 8.77
CA ALA A 118 8.73 -15.82 8.34
C ALA A 118 8.16 -15.01 9.54
N GLY A 119 8.91 -14.97 10.64
CA GLY A 119 8.54 -14.30 11.89
C GLY A 119 7.50 -15.03 12.74
N GLN A 120 6.98 -16.20 12.35
CA GLN A 120 6.02 -16.97 13.13
C GLN A 120 6.72 -18.05 13.97
N LYS A 121 6.30 -18.17 15.24
CA LYS A 121 6.90 -19.08 16.20
C LYS A 121 6.44 -20.51 16.00
N ILE A 122 7.37 -21.43 16.03
CA ILE A 122 7.17 -22.88 16.11
C ILE A 122 7.84 -23.37 17.39
N ALA A 123 7.09 -24.02 18.27
CA ALA A 123 7.59 -24.57 19.51
C ALA A 123 7.32 -26.07 19.56
N ILE A 124 8.34 -26.85 19.84
CA ILE A 124 8.28 -28.32 19.94
C ILE A 124 8.66 -28.72 21.35
N ALA A 125 7.86 -29.59 21.95
CA ALA A 125 8.21 -30.20 23.24
C ALA A 125 9.39 -31.19 23.07
N VAL A 126 10.36 -31.13 23.98
CA VAL A 126 11.52 -32.00 24.00
C VAL A 126 11.51 -32.83 25.30
N THR A 127 11.68 -34.13 25.16
CA THR A 127 11.76 -35.08 26.27
C THR A 127 13.18 -35.65 26.40
N ALA A 128 13.47 -36.33 27.51
CA ALA A 128 14.76 -36.98 27.72
C ALA A 128 15.06 -38.15 26.75
N ALA A 129 14.04 -38.68 26.10
CA ALA A 129 14.17 -39.78 25.14
C ALA A 129 14.43 -39.30 23.69
N ASP A 130 14.32 -37.97 23.45
CA ASP A 130 14.47 -37.41 22.10
C ASP A 130 15.94 -37.42 21.66
N THR A 131 16.10 -37.57 20.38
CA THR A 131 17.35 -37.48 19.66
C THR A 131 17.29 -36.37 18.63
N PRO A 132 18.42 -35.86 18.10
CA PRO A 132 18.40 -34.91 17.00
C PRO A 132 17.55 -35.37 15.79
N THR A 133 17.53 -36.69 15.51
CA THR A 133 16.72 -37.25 14.42
C THR A 133 15.22 -37.19 14.71
N THR A 134 14.76 -37.54 15.93
CA THR A 134 13.34 -37.46 16.30
C THR A 134 12.87 -36.00 16.33
N LEU A 135 13.71 -35.09 16.82
CA LEU A 135 13.42 -33.64 16.81
C LEU A 135 13.38 -33.07 15.40
N ALA A 136 14.25 -33.52 14.49
CA ALA A 136 14.18 -33.09 13.07
C ALA A 136 12.86 -33.54 12.42
N ALA A 137 12.40 -34.75 12.70
CA ALA A 137 11.10 -35.24 12.21
C ALA A 137 9.93 -34.43 12.80
N ALA A 138 9.94 -34.16 14.09
CA ALA A 138 8.92 -33.36 14.77
C ALA A 138 8.91 -31.90 14.24
N MET A 139 10.08 -31.31 14.00
CA MET A 139 10.25 -29.98 13.45
C MET A 139 9.67 -29.91 12.02
N ALA A 140 10.01 -30.86 11.15
CA ALA A 140 9.48 -30.91 9.78
C ALA A 140 7.95 -31.06 9.79
N ALA A 141 7.41 -31.89 10.68
CA ALA A 141 5.96 -32.05 10.84
C ALA A 141 5.29 -30.76 11.31
N ALA A 142 5.87 -30.06 12.30
CA ALA A 142 5.34 -28.80 12.82
C ALA A 142 5.37 -27.67 11.78
N ILE A 143 6.43 -27.57 10.99
CA ILE A 143 6.51 -26.61 9.88
C ILE A 143 5.42 -26.87 8.85
N ASN A 144 5.20 -28.12 8.48
CA ASN A 144 4.18 -28.50 7.48
C ASN A 144 2.75 -28.38 8.03
N ALA A 145 2.54 -28.49 9.34
CA ALA A 145 1.25 -28.24 9.98
C ALA A 145 0.84 -26.75 9.94
N GLY A 146 1.82 -25.84 9.86
CA GLY A 146 1.57 -24.40 9.79
C GLY A 146 1.46 -23.73 11.16
N TYR A 147 0.77 -22.60 11.19
CA TYR A 147 0.59 -21.77 12.39
C TYR A 147 -0.83 -21.21 12.45
N VAL A 148 -1.20 -20.66 13.61
CA VAL A 148 -2.46 -19.92 13.78
C VAL A 148 -2.16 -18.43 13.75
N ASP A 149 -2.84 -17.69 12.87
CA ASP A 149 -2.67 -16.25 12.73
C ASP A 149 -3.37 -15.45 13.86
N LEU A 150 -3.20 -14.14 13.86
CA LEU A 150 -3.78 -13.22 14.85
C LEU A 150 -5.33 -13.26 14.90
N ASN A 151 -5.98 -13.76 13.85
CA ASN A 151 -7.43 -13.91 13.77
C ASN A 151 -7.90 -15.33 14.10
N GLY A 152 -7.04 -16.19 14.61
CA GLY A 152 -7.32 -17.58 14.96
C GLY A 152 -7.47 -18.52 13.76
N ARG A 153 -6.97 -18.15 12.57
CA ARG A 153 -7.02 -18.98 11.36
C ARG A 153 -5.79 -19.85 11.23
N SER A 154 -5.95 -21.11 10.87
CA SER A 154 -4.85 -21.99 10.50
C SER A 154 -4.26 -21.54 9.14
N ARG A 155 -2.94 -21.33 9.12
CA ARG A 155 -2.17 -20.86 7.98
C ARG A 155 -0.98 -21.77 7.72
N LEU A 156 -0.62 -22.00 6.47
CA LEU A 156 0.63 -22.65 6.13
C LEU A 156 1.74 -21.62 5.96
N PHE A 157 2.96 -22.03 6.29
CA PHE A 157 4.14 -21.24 5.98
C PHE A 157 4.38 -21.14 4.46
N PRO A 158 5.07 -20.09 3.97
CA PRO A 158 5.46 -19.98 2.57
C PRO A 158 6.54 -20.99 2.15
N VAL A 159 6.78 -21.97 3.01
CA VAL A 159 7.76 -23.04 2.85
C VAL A 159 7.16 -24.40 3.16
N THR A 160 7.83 -25.46 2.73
CA THR A 160 7.64 -26.85 3.13
C THR A 160 8.91 -27.35 3.83
N ALA A 161 8.80 -28.40 4.60
CA ALA A 161 9.94 -29.00 5.31
C ALA A 161 10.00 -30.51 5.11
N ALA A 162 11.22 -31.03 4.94
CA ALA A 162 11.49 -32.45 4.87
C ALA A 162 12.76 -32.79 5.68
N VAL A 163 12.80 -33.97 6.25
CA VAL A 163 14.01 -34.49 6.90
C VAL A 163 15.02 -34.88 5.84
N GLY A 164 16.29 -34.55 6.04
CA GLY A 164 17.38 -34.93 5.15
C GLY A 164 17.55 -36.47 5.02
N THR A 165 17.95 -36.90 3.84
CA THR A 165 18.15 -38.31 3.51
C THR A 165 19.53 -38.51 2.90
N GLY A 166 20.57 -38.58 3.75
CA GLY A 166 21.95 -38.76 3.29
C GLY A 166 22.79 -37.48 3.41
N THR A 167 22.83 -36.66 2.41
CA THR A 167 23.45 -35.33 2.47
C THR A 167 22.39 -34.30 2.03
N PRO A 168 21.83 -33.50 2.97
CA PRO A 168 22.11 -33.47 4.41
C PRO A 168 21.58 -34.69 5.19
N PRO A 169 22.10 -34.98 6.41
CA PRO A 169 21.71 -36.14 7.22
C PRO A 169 20.31 -36.00 7.83
N ALA A 170 19.79 -37.14 8.38
CA ALA A 170 18.47 -37.20 9.02
C ALA A 170 18.31 -36.34 10.28
N THR A 171 19.37 -35.71 10.78
CA THR A 171 19.36 -34.72 11.84
C THR A 171 19.14 -33.30 11.33
N THR A 172 18.92 -33.13 10.02
CA THR A 172 18.73 -31.82 9.38
C THR A 172 17.36 -31.76 8.77
N VAL A 173 16.64 -30.66 8.99
CA VAL A 173 15.41 -30.31 8.29
C VAL A 173 15.76 -29.42 7.11
N VAL A 174 15.42 -29.85 5.91
CA VAL A 174 15.51 -29.06 4.69
C VAL A 174 14.23 -28.29 4.53
N VAL A 175 14.33 -26.96 4.51
CA VAL A 175 13.20 -26.04 4.32
C VAL A 175 13.24 -25.57 2.86
N THR A 176 12.14 -25.72 2.13
CA THR A 176 12.04 -25.36 0.71
C THR A 176 10.90 -24.39 0.50
N ALA A 177 11.14 -23.27 -0.18
CA ALA A 177 10.10 -22.33 -0.56
C ALA A 177 9.02 -22.99 -1.44
N ARG A 178 7.74 -22.66 -1.20
CA ARG A 178 6.63 -23.19 -2.01
C ARG A 178 6.62 -22.66 -3.43
N HIS A 179 7.23 -21.52 -3.64
CA HIS A 179 7.36 -20.87 -4.95
C HIS A 179 8.81 -20.83 -5.41
N ALA A 180 9.03 -20.83 -6.72
CA ALA A 180 10.28 -20.41 -7.32
C ALA A 180 10.38 -18.88 -7.30
N GLY A 181 11.60 -18.36 -7.20
CA GLY A 181 11.85 -16.92 -7.33
C GLY A 181 12.85 -16.37 -6.31
N LEU A 182 13.48 -15.26 -6.71
CA LEU A 182 14.48 -14.53 -5.90
C LEU A 182 13.92 -14.04 -4.56
N GLN A 183 12.64 -13.65 -4.54
CA GLN A 183 12.00 -13.05 -3.37
C GLN A 183 11.93 -14.02 -2.18
N HIS A 184 11.91 -15.32 -2.44
CA HIS A 184 11.84 -16.35 -1.41
C HIS A 184 13.17 -16.60 -0.70
N ASN A 185 14.28 -16.07 -1.19
CA ASN A 185 15.55 -16.01 -0.44
C ASN A 185 15.45 -15.13 0.81
N LEU A 186 14.44 -14.25 0.86
CA LEU A 186 14.21 -13.31 1.97
C LEU A 186 13.26 -13.87 3.05
N VAL A 187 12.86 -15.13 2.96
CA VAL A 187 12.14 -15.80 4.05
C VAL A 187 13.10 -16.06 5.19
N ALA A 188 12.88 -15.43 6.32
CA ALA A 188 13.73 -15.58 7.48
C ALA A 188 13.48 -16.92 8.19
N ILE A 189 14.56 -17.57 8.61
CA ILE A 189 14.59 -18.71 9.56
C ILE A 189 15.42 -18.25 10.73
N ASP A 190 14.85 -18.20 11.93
CA ASP A 190 15.50 -17.73 13.15
C ASP A 190 15.25 -18.69 14.31
N LYS A 191 16.11 -18.68 15.33
CA LYS A 191 15.94 -19.50 16.56
C LYS A 191 15.61 -18.67 17.80
N ASP A 192 15.69 -17.35 17.67
CA ASP A 192 15.37 -16.40 18.73
C ASP A 192 15.00 -15.07 18.09
N LEU A 193 13.81 -14.56 18.35
CA LEU A 193 13.37 -13.24 17.91
C LEU A 193 13.03 -12.30 19.06
N VAL A 194 12.71 -12.84 20.23
CA VAL A 194 12.18 -12.06 21.36
C VAL A 194 12.87 -12.40 22.69
N GLY A 195 14.05 -13.00 22.64
CA GLY A 195 14.76 -13.45 23.85
C GLY A 195 14.11 -14.67 24.48
N ASP A 196 13.40 -15.49 23.72
CA ASP A 196 12.70 -16.69 24.15
C ASP A 196 13.41 -17.99 23.73
N GLU A 197 14.73 -17.94 23.63
CA GLU A 197 15.56 -19.13 23.40
C GLU A 197 15.24 -20.16 24.46
N GLY A 198 14.74 -21.30 24.04
CA GLY A 198 14.57 -22.44 24.91
C GLY A 198 15.95 -23.11 25.29
N PRO A 199 15.96 -24.01 26.25
CA PRO A 199 17.19 -24.66 26.69
C PRO A 199 17.89 -25.45 25.57
N ASN A 200 17.18 -25.74 24.48
CA ASN A 200 17.69 -26.49 23.35
C ASN A 200 18.14 -25.61 22.17
N ALA A 201 18.20 -24.29 22.33
CA ALA A 201 18.61 -23.37 21.24
C ALA A 201 20.04 -23.64 20.72
N ALA A 202 20.93 -24.12 21.61
CA ALA A 202 22.32 -24.52 21.26
C ALA A 202 22.38 -25.72 20.32
N LEU A 203 21.34 -26.55 20.26
CA LEU A 203 21.25 -27.69 19.34
C LEU A 203 21.03 -27.27 17.89
N ILE A 204 20.56 -26.05 17.66
CA ILE A 204 20.12 -25.57 16.34
C ILE A 204 21.25 -24.80 15.65
N ALA A 205 21.61 -25.24 14.45
CA ALA A 205 22.38 -24.47 13.49
C ALA A 205 21.50 -24.18 12.27
N ILE A 206 21.37 -22.88 11.88
CA ILE A 206 20.52 -22.44 10.79
C ILE A 206 21.38 -22.04 9.59
N THR A 207 21.02 -22.55 8.42
CA THR A 207 21.44 -22.01 7.12
C THR A 207 20.23 -21.30 6.53
N GLY A 208 20.35 -20.00 6.28
CA GLY A 208 19.28 -19.16 5.73
C GLY A 208 18.82 -19.61 4.35
N MET A 209 17.67 -19.15 3.93
CA MET A 209 17.11 -19.44 2.60
C MET A 209 17.98 -18.83 1.52
N ALA A 210 18.33 -19.62 0.50
CA ALA A 210 19.14 -19.22 -0.65
C ALA A 210 18.84 -20.07 -1.88
N GLY A 211 19.40 -19.70 -3.04
CA GLY A 211 19.29 -20.47 -4.30
C GLY A 211 17.98 -20.27 -5.04
N GLY A 212 17.05 -19.44 -4.54
CA GLY A 212 15.88 -19.05 -5.29
C GLY A 212 16.28 -18.13 -6.45
N THR A 213 15.75 -18.40 -7.66
CA THR A 213 16.07 -17.65 -8.88
C THR A 213 14.83 -17.35 -9.70
N GLY A 214 14.90 -16.28 -10.50
CA GLY A 214 13.82 -15.81 -11.36
C GLY A 214 12.89 -14.80 -10.66
N THR A 215 12.26 -13.93 -11.46
CA THR A 215 11.20 -13.00 -11.04
C THR A 215 10.06 -13.09 -12.05
N PRO A 216 8.80 -13.16 -11.61
CA PRO A 216 7.66 -13.21 -12.55
C PRO A 216 7.58 -11.93 -13.39
N SER A 217 7.20 -12.06 -14.66
CA SER A 217 6.93 -10.90 -15.52
C SER A 217 5.58 -10.28 -15.14
N LEU A 218 5.54 -8.97 -15.03
CA LEU A 218 4.32 -8.19 -14.74
C LEU A 218 3.56 -7.79 -16.01
N THR A 219 4.19 -7.81 -17.18
CA THR A 219 3.68 -7.20 -18.42
C THR A 219 2.29 -7.68 -18.81
N ALA A 220 2.08 -8.99 -18.86
CA ALA A 220 0.79 -9.56 -19.24
C ALA A 220 -0.31 -9.27 -18.19
N GLY A 221 0.04 -9.35 -16.91
CA GLY A 221 -0.89 -9.09 -15.81
C GLY A 221 -1.31 -7.61 -15.73
N LEU A 222 -0.37 -6.70 -15.88
CA LEU A 222 -0.66 -5.26 -15.91
C LEU A 222 -1.52 -4.88 -17.13
N ALA A 223 -1.24 -5.45 -18.30
CA ALA A 223 -2.06 -5.25 -19.50
C ALA A 223 -3.50 -5.76 -19.29
N ALA A 224 -3.68 -6.88 -18.58
CA ALA A 224 -5.00 -7.45 -18.29
C ALA A 224 -5.82 -6.61 -17.29
N CYS A 225 -5.22 -5.64 -16.59
CA CYS A 225 -5.94 -4.69 -15.74
C CYS A 225 -6.88 -3.77 -16.55
N GLY A 226 -6.63 -3.55 -17.83
CA GLY A 226 -7.46 -2.78 -18.75
C GLY A 226 -7.88 -1.43 -18.17
N SER A 227 -9.15 -1.10 -18.27
CA SER A 227 -9.75 0.14 -17.74
C SER A 227 -10.22 0.04 -16.29
N THR A 228 -9.96 -1.07 -15.59
CA THR A 228 -10.31 -1.18 -14.17
C THR A 228 -9.41 -0.26 -13.35
N GLU A 229 -9.99 0.64 -12.58
CA GLU A 229 -9.27 1.57 -11.74
C GLU A 229 -8.78 0.87 -10.46
N PHE A 230 -7.49 1.04 -10.15
CA PHE A 230 -6.86 0.54 -8.92
C PHE A 230 -6.15 1.70 -8.23
N ASP A 231 -6.62 2.05 -7.06
CA ASP A 231 -6.15 3.22 -6.31
C ASP A 231 -4.81 2.95 -5.61
N MET A 232 -4.65 1.72 -5.11
CA MET A 232 -3.44 1.26 -4.43
C MET A 232 -2.98 -0.04 -5.06
N ILE A 233 -1.67 -0.15 -5.31
CA ILE A 233 -1.06 -1.34 -5.87
C ILE A 233 0.05 -1.79 -4.94
N SER A 234 -0.05 -2.99 -4.38
CA SER A 234 1.03 -3.62 -3.59
C SER A 234 1.85 -4.56 -4.48
N LEU A 235 3.14 -4.26 -4.59
CA LEU A 235 4.11 -5.04 -5.36
C LEU A 235 5.11 -5.72 -4.43
N PRO A 236 5.32 -7.05 -4.51
CA PRO A 236 6.29 -7.75 -3.66
C PRO A 236 7.73 -7.68 -4.17
N TYR A 237 7.96 -7.13 -5.36
CA TYR A 237 9.25 -7.13 -6.04
C TYR A 237 9.85 -5.72 -6.07
N ALA A 238 11.13 -5.60 -5.75
CA ALA A 238 11.89 -4.34 -5.80
C ALA A 238 13.04 -4.36 -6.82
N ASP A 239 13.05 -5.36 -7.70
CA ASP A 239 14.02 -5.39 -8.81
C ASP A 239 13.68 -4.35 -9.88
N THR A 240 14.72 -3.90 -10.61
CA THR A 240 14.62 -2.82 -11.59
C THR A 240 13.58 -3.12 -12.69
N THR A 241 13.47 -4.34 -13.14
CA THR A 241 12.53 -4.73 -14.22
C THR A 241 11.08 -4.60 -13.75
N SER A 242 10.77 -5.11 -12.55
CA SER A 242 9.44 -5.01 -11.95
C SER A 242 9.06 -3.56 -11.64
N LEU A 243 9.99 -2.78 -11.08
CA LEU A 243 9.78 -1.35 -10.80
C LEU A 243 9.56 -0.55 -12.08
N ASN A 244 10.32 -0.80 -13.15
CA ASN A 244 10.14 -0.13 -14.44
C ASN A 244 8.79 -0.48 -15.07
N SER A 245 8.37 -1.74 -15.04
CA SER A 245 7.07 -2.16 -15.55
C SER A 245 5.92 -1.42 -14.85
N LEU A 246 6.04 -1.20 -13.53
CA LEU A 246 5.01 -0.52 -12.77
C LEU A 246 5.08 1.00 -12.93
N ARG A 247 6.29 1.58 -13.08
CA ARG A 247 6.47 2.99 -13.46
C ARG A 247 5.77 3.28 -14.79
N ASP A 248 6.04 2.47 -15.80
CA ASP A 248 5.48 2.67 -17.14
C ASP A 248 3.95 2.46 -17.14
N PHE A 249 3.45 1.53 -16.33
CA PHE A 249 2.01 1.32 -16.14
C PHE A 249 1.32 2.53 -15.49
N LEU A 250 1.97 3.25 -14.58
CA LEU A 250 1.43 4.43 -13.89
C LEU A 250 1.82 5.77 -14.53
N ALA A 251 2.60 5.78 -15.60
CA ALA A 251 3.16 7.00 -16.17
C ALA A 251 2.12 8.06 -16.56
N ASP A 252 2.54 9.33 -16.55
CA ASP A 252 1.74 10.48 -16.98
C ASP A 252 1.57 10.54 -18.51
N THR A 253 2.38 9.78 -19.25
CA THR A 253 2.30 9.65 -20.71
C THR A 253 2.24 8.19 -21.09
N GLY A 254 1.16 7.78 -21.72
CA GLY A 254 0.92 6.40 -22.14
C GLY A 254 0.62 5.41 -21.01
N GLY A 255 0.61 5.86 -19.77
CA GLY A 255 0.24 5.06 -18.59
C GLY A 255 -1.13 5.43 -18.04
N ARG A 256 -1.38 5.10 -16.78
CA ARG A 256 -2.70 5.28 -16.14
C ARG A 256 -2.98 6.74 -15.75
N TRP A 257 -1.94 7.52 -15.47
CA TRP A 257 -2.06 8.96 -15.21
C TRP A 257 -2.12 9.82 -16.48
N ASP A 258 -2.04 9.19 -17.66
CA ASP A 258 -2.22 9.89 -18.92
C ASP A 258 -3.59 10.57 -18.95
N PRO A 259 -3.69 11.85 -19.35
CA PRO A 259 -4.96 12.60 -19.43
C PRO A 259 -6.03 11.94 -20.30
N THR A 260 -5.65 11.04 -21.22
CA THR A 260 -6.59 10.31 -22.08
C THR A 260 -7.10 9.02 -21.41
N VAL A 261 -6.44 8.55 -20.36
CA VAL A 261 -6.77 7.32 -19.63
C VAL A 261 -7.48 7.65 -18.32
N ASP A 262 -6.94 8.58 -17.53
CA ASP A 262 -7.56 9.18 -16.34
C ASP A 262 -7.92 8.15 -15.26
N LEU A 263 -6.96 7.22 -14.97
CA LEU A 263 -7.08 6.15 -13.99
C LEU A 263 -6.00 6.30 -12.90
N TYR A 264 -6.27 7.14 -11.91
CA TYR A 264 -5.31 7.52 -10.89
C TYR A 264 -5.05 6.40 -9.88
N GLY A 265 -3.81 6.27 -9.41
CA GLY A 265 -3.41 5.34 -8.36
C GLY A 265 -1.94 5.47 -8.01
N GLY A 266 -1.54 4.82 -6.91
CA GLY A 266 -0.15 4.76 -6.44
C GLY A 266 0.30 3.34 -6.14
N ALA A 267 1.61 3.08 -6.23
CA ALA A 267 2.20 1.78 -5.98
C ALA A 267 3.10 1.78 -4.74
N PHE A 268 3.11 0.66 -4.03
CA PHE A 268 3.84 0.46 -2.80
C PHE A 268 4.63 -0.83 -2.86
N THR A 269 5.93 -0.74 -2.59
CA THR A 269 6.82 -1.90 -2.48
C THR A 269 7.79 -1.74 -1.32
N VAL A 270 8.52 -2.80 -1.03
CA VAL A 270 9.49 -2.85 0.07
C VAL A 270 10.78 -3.45 -0.43
N ASN A 271 11.89 -2.80 -0.12
CA ASN A 271 13.22 -3.31 -0.43
C ASN A 271 13.98 -3.65 0.84
N PHE A 272 14.61 -4.83 0.89
CA PHE A 272 15.49 -5.23 1.98
C PHE A 272 16.95 -4.96 1.59
N GLY A 273 17.66 -4.26 2.46
CA GLY A 273 19.06 -3.94 2.25
C GLY A 273 19.61 -2.92 3.25
N ASN A 274 20.92 -2.80 3.33
CA ASN A 274 21.56 -1.79 4.16
C ASN A 274 21.35 -0.37 3.59
N LEU A 275 21.72 0.66 4.36
CA LEU A 275 21.55 2.07 3.98
C LEU A 275 22.10 2.38 2.59
N SER A 276 23.31 1.94 2.28
CA SER A 276 23.95 2.18 0.99
C SER A 276 23.17 1.56 -0.19
N ALA A 277 22.63 0.34 0.00
CA ALA A 277 21.82 -0.32 -1.02
C ALA A 277 20.49 0.41 -1.25
N GLN A 278 19.87 0.92 -0.18
CA GLN A 278 18.65 1.72 -0.26
C GLN A 278 18.91 3.05 -0.98
N SER A 279 19.95 3.78 -0.60
CA SER A 279 20.37 5.03 -1.25
C SER A 279 20.67 4.82 -2.74
N THR A 280 21.37 3.74 -3.09
CA THR A 280 21.65 3.40 -4.50
C THR A 280 20.36 3.12 -5.29
N LEU A 281 19.42 2.38 -4.70
CA LEU A 281 18.13 2.11 -5.33
C LEU A 281 17.34 3.41 -5.53
N GLY A 282 17.25 4.24 -4.49
CA GLY A 282 16.49 5.49 -4.52
C GLY A 282 17.07 6.50 -5.49
N ALA A 283 18.40 6.72 -5.47
CA ALA A 283 19.07 7.62 -6.41
C ALA A 283 18.90 7.21 -7.89
N GLY A 284 18.62 5.95 -8.15
CA GLY A 284 18.31 5.46 -9.50
C GLY A 284 16.84 5.61 -9.91
N ARG A 285 15.99 6.24 -9.07
CA ARG A 285 14.53 6.36 -9.28
C ARG A 285 14.10 7.84 -9.22
N ASN A 286 13.02 8.13 -9.94
CA ASN A 286 12.36 9.45 -9.91
C ASN A 286 10.88 9.30 -10.29
N ASP A 287 10.17 8.40 -9.62
CA ASP A 287 8.80 8.01 -9.99
C ASP A 287 7.80 8.70 -9.04
N PRO A 288 6.91 9.60 -9.52
CA PRO A 288 5.97 10.34 -8.67
C PRO A 288 4.81 9.48 -8.14
N HIS A 289 4.57 8.29 -8.72
CA HIS A 289 3.43 7.43 -8.38
C HIS A 289 3.84 6.16 -7.62
N MET A 290 5.11 6.06 -7.19
CA MET A 290 5.64 4.88 -6.53
C MET A 290 6.35 5.21 -5.23
N SER A 291 6.03 4.48 -4.17
CA SER A 291 6.68 4.54 -2.85
C SER A 291 7.43 3.24 -2.58
N ILE A 292 8.68 3.34 -2.18
CA ILE A 292 9.54 2.20 -1.79
C ILE A 292 9.89 2.35 -0.31
N MET A 293 9.47 1.41 0.53
CA MET A 293 9.86 1.36 1.94
C MET A 293 11.21 0.65 2.08
N GLY A 294 12.19 1.35 2.61
CA GLY A 294 13.50 0.77 2.92
C GLY A 294 13.47 0.02 4.26
N VAL A 295 13.89 -1.23 4.26
CA VAL A 295 14.01 -2.07 5.45
C VAL A 295 15.38 -2.72 5.46
N GLN A 296 16.12 -2.61 6.56
CA GLN A 296 17.47 -3.21 6.63
C GLN A 296 17.41 -4.72 6.64
N SER A 297 16.53 -5.28 7.46
CA SER A 297 16.15 -6.69 7.50
C SER A 297 14.85 -6.81 8.27
N SER A 298 14.12 -7.91 8.10
CA SER A 298 12.93 -8.22 8.90
C SER A 298 12.69 -9.72 8.91
N PRO A 299 12.20 -10.29 10.02
CA PRO A 299 11.72 -11.66 10.02
C PRO A 299 10.45 -11.84 9.17
N THR A 300 9.70 -10.76 8.95
CA THR A 300 8.50 -10.77 8.10
C THR A 300 8.88 -10.54 6.64
N PRO A 301 8.42 -11.36 5.70
CA PRO A 301 8.76 -11.24 4.29
C PRO A 301 8.31 -9.91 3.65
N PRO A 302 9.02 -9.40 2.62
CA PRO A 302 8.73 -8.10 2.00
C PRO A 302 7.32 -7.99 1.41
N TRP A 303 6.75 -9.07 0.88
CA TRP A 303 5.38 -9.06 0.33
C TRP A 303 4.30 -8.82 1.39
N VAL A 304 4.55 -9.25 2.62
CA VAL A 304 3.66 -8.98 3.78
C VAL A 304 3.71 -7.51 4.15
N TRP A 305 4.91 -6.90 4.17
CA TRP A 305 5.10 -5.48 4.37
C TRP A 305 4.36 -4.64 3.31
N ALA A 306 4.57 -4.96 2.04
CA ALA A 306 3.94 -4.23 0.94
C ALA A 306 2.41 -4.28 1.01
N ALA A 307 1.84 -5.44 1.35
CA ALA A 307 0.40 -5.62 1.52
C ALA A 307 -0.14 -4.84 2.73
N ALA A 308 0.60 -4.82 3.86
CA ALA A 308 0.23 -4.04 5.04
C ALA A 308 0.22 -2.53 4.75
N ILE A 309 1.26 -2.01 4.08
CA ILE A 309 1.36 -0.61 3.68
C ILE A 309 0.20 -0.24 2.75
N GLY A 310 -0.02 -1.00 1.67
CA GLY A 310 -1.09 -0.73 0.71
C GLY A 310 -2.47 -0.74 1.35
N ALA A 311 -2.72 -1.63 2.31
CA ALA A 311 -3.98 -1.69 3.05
C ALA A 311 -4.17 -0.49 3.99
N GLN A 312 -3.12 -0.03 4.67
CA GLN A 312 -3.17 1.19 5.48
C GLN A 312 -3.41 2.43 4.61
N VAL A 313 -2.76 2.50 3.44
CA VAL A 313 -3.01 3.56 2.47
C VAL A 313 -4.46 3.50 1.97
N GLN A 314 -4.99 2.33 1.64
CA GLN A 314 -6.38 2.17 1.23
C GLN A 314 -7.37 2.66 2.30
N LEU A 315 -7.10 2.36 3.55
CA LEU A 315 -7.96 2.77 4.67
C LEU A 315 -7.98 4.30 4.85
N HIS A 316 -6.82 4.95 4.76
CA HIS A 316 -6.65 6.37 5.07
C HIS A 316 -6.64 7.31 3.85
N LYS A 317 -6.40 6.78 2.64
CA LYS A 317 -6.37 7.54 1.38
C LYS A 317 -7.47 7.08 0.43
N ASN A 318 -8.66 6.83 0.95
CA ASN A 318 -9.79 6.34 0.17
C ASN A 318 -10.25 7.36 -0.87
N LEU A 319 -9.87 7.17 -2.13
CA LEU A 319 -10.26 8.02 -3.25
C LEU A 319 -11.75 7.92 -3.62
N GLY A 320 -12.46 6.94 -3.06
CA GLY A 320 -13.92 6.82 -3.14
C GLY A 320 -14.66 7.37 -1.91
N ALA A 321 -13.95 8.05 -0.99
CA ALA A 321 -14.56 8.61 0.20
C ALA A 321 -15.61 9.68 -0.13
N ASP A 322 -16.68 9.74 0.64
CA ASP A 322 -17.62 10.86 0.61
C ASP A 322 -16.88 12.16 0.96
N LEU A 323 -17.32 13.29 0.41
CA LEU A 323 -16.74 14.61 0.65
C LEU A 323 -16.66 14.95 2.15
N ALA A 324 -17.62 14.48 2.96
CA ALA A 324 -17.61 14.66 4.42
C ALA A 324 -16.45 13.93 5.12
N GLN A 325 -15.90 12.88 4.51
CA GLN A 325 -14.80 12.07 5.04
C GLN A 325 -13.48 12.28 4.28
N ALA A 326 -13.50 13.06 3.22
CA ALA A 326 -12.36 13.27 2.33
C ALA A 326 -11.16 13.92 3.03
N GLY A 327 -11.38 14.65 4.13
CA GLY A 327 -10.31 15.26 4.91
C GLY A 327 -9.28 14.27 5.48
N GLU A 328 -9.62 12.99 5.61
CA GLU A 328 -8.68 11.94 6.00
C GLU A 328 -7.55 11.76 4.97
N ILE A 329 -7.82 12.04 3.70
CA ILE A 329 -6.81 11.96 2.61
C ILE A 329 -5.64 12.91 2.87
N SER A 330 -5.89 14.06 3.50
CA SER A 330 -4.86 15.06 3.81
C SER A 330 -4.06 14.76 5.08
N ARG A 331 -4.51 13.84 5.93
CA ARG A 331 -3.82 13.50 7.18
C ARG A 331 -2.57 12.68 6.89
N PRO A 332 -1.46 12.92 7.61
CA PRO A 332 -0.23 12.17 7.37
C PRO A 332 -0.38 10.68 7.70
N MET A 333 0.32 9.83 6.96
CA MET A 333 0.40 8.39 7.25
C MET A 333 1.35 8.05 8.40
N GLN A 334 2.06 9.03 8.94
CA GLN A 334 2.98 8.82 10.06
C GLN A 334 2.26 8.24 11.29
N THR A 335 2.97 7.44 12.08
CA THR A 335 2.50 6.77 13.32
C THR A 335 1.51 5.61 13.12
N LEU A 336 1.06 5.32 11.92
CA LEU A 336 0.18 4.18 11.67
C LEU A 336 0.94 2.86 11.82
N ILE A 337 0.36 1.95 12.58
CA ILE A 337 0.94 0.64 12.86
C ILE A 337 0.68 -0.31 11.69
N LEU A 338 1.71 -1.05 11.28
CA LEU A 338 1.61 -2.12 10.30
C LEU A 338 1.33 -3.45 11.03
N LEU A 339 0.06 -3.84 11.10
CA LEU A 339 -0.34 -5.06 11.79
C LEU A 339 0.17 -6.31 11.03
N GLY A 340 0.67 -7.28 11.80
CA GLY A 340 1.23 -8.53 11.25
C GLY A 340 2.67 -8.41 10.76
N VAL A 341 3.26 -7.22 10.82
CA VAL A 341 4.66 -6.96 10.46
C VAL A 341 5.50 -6.90 11.73
N LYS A 342 6.62 -7.62 11.74
CA LYS A 342 7.55 -7.65 12.88
C LYS A 342 8.80 -6.81 12.58
N PRO A 343 9.33 -6.10 13.58
CA PRO A 343 10.54 -5.32 13.41
C PRO A 343 11.76 -6.21 13.15
N PRO A 344 12.87 -5.64 12.66
CA PRO A 344 14.17 -6.34 12.64
C PRO A 344 14.51 -6.91 14.00
N LYS A 345 15.19 -8.06 14.01
CA LYS A 345 15.59 -8.76 15.25
C LYS A 345 16.50 -7.90 16.13
N LEU A 346 17.45 -7.22 15.53
CA LEU A 346 18.46 -6.43 16.24
C LEU A 346 18.11 -4.95 16.20
N VAL A 347 18.18 -4.27 17.34
CA VAL A 347 17.99 -2.82 17.44
C VAL A 347 19.00 -2.05 16.56
N SER A 348 20.20 -2.61 16.35
CA SER A 348 21.19 -2.05 15.42
C SER A 348 20.77 -2.05 13.94
N GLN A 349 19.71 -2.77 13.61
CA GLN A 349 19.09 -2.80 12.27
C GLN A 349 17.90 -1.83 12.15
N TYR A 350 17.57 -1.11 13.21
CA TYR A 350 16.59 -0.03 13.14
C TYR A 350 17.25 1.20 12.52
N TRP A 351 16.52 1.90 11.66
CA TRP A 351 17.02 3.13 11.08
C TRP A 351 17.19 4.21 12.16
N ALA A 352 18.40 4.71 12.35
CA ALA A 352 18.64 5.89 13.16
C ALA A 352 17.94 7.12 12.53
N GLN A 353 17.75 8.19 13.28
CA GLN A 353 17.14 9.42 12.75
C GLN A 353 17.92 10.00 11.56
N SER A 354 19.26 9.97 11.63
CA SER A 354 20.16 10.37 10.53
C SER A 354 19.94 9.52 9.28
N ASP A 355 19.80 8.20 9.45
CA ASP A 355 19.63 7.28 8.34
C ASP A 355 18.28 7.50 7.65
N ARG A 356 17.19 7.67 8.43
CA ARG A 356 15.87 8.00 7.89
C ARG A 356 15.89 9.32 7.11
N ASN A 357 16.61 10.33 7.63
CA ASN A 357 16.74 11.59 6.93
C ASN A 357 17.48 11.42 5.58
N THR A 358 18.55 10.63 5.54
CA THR A 358 19.26 10.30 4.30
C THR A 358 18.33 9.56 3.32
N LEU A 359 17.59 8.55 3.78
CA LEU A 359 16.63 7.82 2.96
C LEU A 359 15.58 8.73 2.32
N TYR A 360 15.07 9.74 3.06
CA TYR A 360 14.08 10.67 2.51
C TYR A 360 14.67 11.58 1.41
N TYR A 361 15.92 11.96 1.50
CA TYR A 361 16.59 12.68 0.41
C TYR A 361 16.85 11.79 -0.81
N ASP A 362 16.98 10.48 -0.60
CA ASP A 362 17.18 9.50 -1.66
C ASP A 362 15.87 8.90 -2.20
N GLY A 363 14.72 9.47 -1.85
CA GLY A 363 13.41 9.01 -2.35
C GLY A 363 12.94 7.67 -1.77
N ILE A 364 13.42 7.28 -0.60
CA ILE A 364 13.08 6.03 0.08
C ILE A 364 12.29 6.32 1.36
N SER A 365 11.12 5.72 1.50
CA SER A 365 10.28 5.75 2.69
C SER A 365 10.91 4.99 3.85
N ALA A 366 10.60 5.40 5.07
CA ALA A 366 11.13 4.74 6.26
C ALA A 366 10.03 4.45 7.30
N PHE A 367 10.34 3.49 8.16
CA PHE A 367 9.57 3.11 9.33
C PHE A 367 10.35 3.39 10.61
N TYR A 368 9.66 3.36 11.73
CA TYR A 368 10.28 3.30 13.05
C TYR A 368 9.62 2.22 13.90
N VAL A 369 10.30 1.82 14.97
CA VAL A 369 9.76 0.86 15.92
C VAL A 369 9.30 1.61 17.16
N THR A 370 8.06 1.40 17.55
CA THR A 370 7.47 2.03 18.75
C THR A 370 8.09 1.47 20.02
N ARG A 371 7.85 2.13 21.15
CA ARG A 371 8.33 1.64 22.46
C ARG A 371 7.77 0.25 22.80
N ASP A 372 6.58 -0.09 22.27
CA ASP A 372 5.94 -1.39 22.48
C ASP A 372 6.39 -2.45 21.46
N GLY A 373 7.44 -2.15 20.67
CA GLY A 373 8.01 -3.08 19.70
C GLY A 373 7.18 -3.27 18.42
N GLN A 374 6.25 -2.38 18.13
CA GLN A 374 5.45 -2.42 16.89
C GLN A 374 6.12 -1.61 15.78
N VAL A 375 5.92 -2.06 14.54
CA VAL A 375 6.38 -1.33 13.36
C VAL A 375 5.35 -0.27 13.01
N ALA A 376 5.80 0.98 12.94
CA ALA A 376 4.99 2.12 12.55
C ALA A 376 5.60 2.85 11.34
N ILE A 377 4.74 3.37 10.49
CA ILE A 377 5.15 4.24 9.39
C ILE A 377 5.75 5.52 9.98
N ASP A 378 6.98 5.89 9.59
CA ASP A 378 7.55 7.18 9.91
C ASP A 378 7.13 8.23 8.87
N ARG A 379 7.44 7.98 7.59
CA ARG A 379 6.95 8.79 6.48
C ARG A 379 6.89 7.94 5.21
N LEU A 380 5.78 8.05 4.48
CA LEU A 380 5.65 7.49 3.14
C LEU A 380 5.86 8.60 2.12
N ILE A 381 6.88 8.43 1.29
CA ILE A 381 7.22 9.35 0.20
C ILE A 381 7.24 8.60 -1.12
N THR A 382 7.12 9.31 -2.21
CA THR A 382 7.38 8.77 -3.55
C THR A 382 8.89 8.73 -3.80
N THR A 383 9.31 8.10 -4.89
CA THR A 383 10.72 8.15 -5.29
C THR A 383 11.06 9.42 -6.10
N TYR A 384 10.12 10.37 -6.21
CA TYR A 384 10.31 11.62 -6.94
C TYR A 384 11.27 12.56 -6.23
N GLN A 385 12.28 13.05 -6.94
CA GLN A 385 13.36 13.89 -6.41
C GLN A 385 13.63 15.12 -7.25
N THR A 386 13.41 15.02 -8.58
CA THR A 386 13.72 16.08 -9.52
C THR A 386 12.61 16.27 -10.54
N ASN A 387 12.39 17.50 -10.97
CA ASN A 387 11.47 17.83 -12.06
C ASN A 387 12.05 17.48 -13.45
N ALA A 388 11.29 17.71 -14.50
CA ALA A 388 11.67 17.41 -15.88
C ALA A 388 12.95 18.11 -16.36
N TRP A 389 13.40 19.15 -15.67
CA TRP A 389 14.64 19.87 -15.96
C TRP A 389 15.84 19.42 -15.10
N GLY A 390 15.66 18.37 -14.29
CA GLY A 390 16.70 17.85 -13.38
C GLY A 390 16.94 18.72 -12.14
N VAL A 391 16.07 19.68 -11.86
CA VAL A 391 16.14 20.52 -10.65
C VAL A 391 15.46 19.81 -9.50
N ILE A 392 16.06 19.85 -8.30
CA ILE A 392 15.47 19.29 -7.07
C ILE A 392 14.09 19.88 -6.88
N ASP A 393 13.10 19.00 -6.73
CA ASP A 393 11.69 19.33 -6.57
C ASP A 393 11.02 18.39 -5.58
N SER A 394 10.19 18.94 -4.70
CA SER A 394 9.46 18.20 -3.69
C SER A 394 7.94 18.19 -3.92
N THR A 395 7.48 18.62 -5.10
CA THR A 395 6.05 18.73 -5.40
C THR A 395 5.31 17.39 -5.21
N TRP A 396 5.90 16.30 -5.65
CA TRP A 396 5.34 14.96 -5.54
C TRP A 396 6.02 14.10 -4.46
N LEU A 397 6.73 14.72 -3.53
CA LEU A 397 7.47 13.99 -2.50
C LEU A 397 6.55 13.13 -1.62
N ASP A 398 5.49 13.72 -1.06
CA ASP A 398 4.60 13.03 -0.14
C ASP A 398 3.46 12.32 -0.88
N ILE A 399 3.16 11.08 -0.49
CA ILE A 399 2.03 10.34 -1.08
C ILE A 399 0.69 11.02 -0.82
N GLU A 400 0.56 11.79 0.26
CA GLU A 400 -0.64 12.57 0.54
C GLU A 400 -0.95 13.56 -0.58
N THR A 401 0.06 14.25 -1.11
CA THR A 401 -0.09 15.17 -2.25
C THR A 401 -0.63 14.44 -3.48
N LEU A 402 -0.12 13.24 -3.76
CA LEU A 402 -0.59 12.40 -4.86
C LEU A 402 -2.09 12.08 -4.72
N TYR A 403 -2.50 11.61 -3.54
CA TYR A 403 -3.89 11.22 -3.29
C TYR A 403 -4.84 12.42 -3.17
N GLN A 404 -4.40 13.54 -2.61
CA GLN A 404 -5.17 14.80 -2.60
C GLN A 404 -5.46 15.27 -4.03
N THR A 405 -4.44 15.26 -4.89
CA THR A 405 -4.58 15.65 -6.29
C THR A 405 -5.50 14.70 -7.05
N ALA A 406 -5.30 13.38 -6.92
CA ALA A 406 -6.16 12.38 -7.56
C ALA A 406 -7.63 12.53 -7.12
N TYR A 407 -7.88 12.76 -5.82
CA TYR A 407 -9.22 12.99 -5.30
C TYR A 407 -9.87 14.26 -5.89
N ALA A 408 -9.12 15.35 -5.95
CA ALA A 408 -9.62 16.62 -6.50
C ALA A 408 -9.97 16.48 -7.98
N LEU A 409 -9.12 15.83 -8.79
CA LEU A 409 -9.35 15.60 -10.21
C LEU A 409 -10.61 14.73 -10.42
N ARG A 410 -10.78 13.64 -9.67
CA ARG A 410 -12.01 12.83 -9.70
C ARG A 410 -13.24 13.63 -9.31
N TYR A 411 -13.14 14.47 -8.29
CA TYR A 411 -14.23 15.29 -7.84
C TYR A 411 -14.63 16.32 -8.89
N PHE A 412 -13.69 17.01 -9.53
CA PHE A 412 -13.98 17.94 -10.62
C PHE A 412 -14.60 17.23 -11.82
N LYS A 413 -14.05 16.08 -12.23
CA LYS A 413 -14.62 15.25 -13.31
C LYS A 413 -16.10 14.92 -13.03
N LEU A 414 -16.39 14.49 -11.80
CA LEU A 414 -17.74 14.18 -11.37
C LEU A 414 -18.66 15.40 -11.47
N ILE A 415 -18.27 16.53 -10.87
CA ILE A 415 -19.08 17.76 -10.83
C ILE A 415 -19.36 18.26 -12.24
N ILE A 416 -18.37 18.32 -13.12
CA ILE A 416 -18.56 18.76 -14.52
C ILE A 416 -19.47 17.81 -15.29
N THR A 417 -19.26 16.49 -15.15
CA THR A 417 -20.07 15.48 -15.84
C THR A 417 -21.54 15.52 -15.39
N GLN A 418 -21.80 15.80 -14.12
CA GLN A 418 -23.15 15.89 -13.57
C GLN A 418 -23.83 17.23 -13.88
N SER A 419 -23.08 18.32 -13.82
CA SER A 419 -23.66 19.66 -14.06
C SER A 419 -24.00 19.88 -15.53
N TYR A 420 -23.20 19.31 -16.45
CA TYR A 420 -23.29 19.63 -17.87
C TYR A 420 -23.35 18.40 -18.80
N PRO A 421 -24.14 17.35 -18.50
CA PRO A 421 -24.10 16.09 -19.26
C PRO A 421 -24.60 16.22 -20.69
N ARG A 422 -25.43 17.22 -20.97
CA ARG A 422 -26.05 17.46 -22.28
C ARG A 422 -26.20 18.95 -22.56
N SER A 423 -25.16 19.72 -22.32
CA SER A 423 -25.19 21.17 -22.49
C SER A 423 -24.57 21.59 -23.83
N ALA A 424 -25.17 22.57 -24.49
CA ALA A 424 -24.57 23.23 -25.63
C ALA A 424 -23.70 24.39 -25.16
N LEU A 425 -22.49 24.49 -25.72
CA LEU A 425 -21.53 25.55 -25.39
C LEU A 425 -21.88 26.84 -26.18
N VAL A 426 -22.00 27.93 -25.45
CA VAL A 426 -22.27 29.26 -26.04
C VAL A 426 -21.34 30.29 -25.39
N PRO A 427 -20.98 31.37 -26.13
CA PRO A 427 -20.12 32.42 -25.55
C PRO A 427 -20.86 33.25 -24.50
N ASP A 428 -22.16 33.42 -24.62
CA ASP A 428 -23.04 34.18 -23.71
C ASP A 428 -24.43 33.58 -23.68
N ASN A 429 -25.12 33.65 -22.52
CA ASN A 429 -26.49 33.15 -22.34
C ASN A 429 -27.35 34.17 -21.57
N PRO A 430 -27.64 35.34 -22.16
CA PRO A 430 -28.36 36.43 -21.48
C PRO A 430 -29.81 36.06 -21.13
N GLY A 431 -30.40 35.10 -21.84
CA GLY A 431 -31.75 34.60 -21.60
C GLY A 431 -31.80 33.47 -20.53
N ALA A 432 -30.68 33.07 -19.94
CA ALA A 432 -30.58 31.95 -19.03
C ALA A 432 -31.28 30.66 -19.54
N LEU A 433 -31.11 30.38 -20.84
CA LEU A 433 -31.72 29.23 -21.51
C LEU A 433 -31.15 27.94 -20.90
N GLN A 434 -32.03 27.02 -20.55
CA GLN A 434 -31.64 25.71 -20.00
C GLN A 434 -30.95 24.86 -21.07
N GLY A 435 -29.94 24.09 -20.67
CA GLY A 435 -29.14 23.23 -21.55
C GLY A 435 -28.07 23.99 -22.36
N PHE A 436 -27.87 25.28 -22.09
CA PHE A 436 -26.76 26.07 -22.62
C PHE A 436 -25.81 26.46 -21.50
N VAL A 437 -24.50 26.39 -21.76
CA VAL A 437 -23.43 26.67 -20.78
C VAL A 437 -22.42 27.62 -21.40
N THR A 438 -21.92 28.55 -20.58
CA THR A 438 -20.82 29.44 -20.94
C THR A 438 -19.53 29.03 -20.21
N PRO A 439 -18.34 29.45 -20.67
CA PRO A 439 -17.10 29.28 -19.92
C PRO A 439 -17.18 29.91 -18.53
N SER A 440 -17.92 30.99 -18.34
CA SER A 440 -18.15 31.64 -17.04
C SER A 440 -18.97 30.79 -16.08
N ASP A 441 -19.97 30.04 -16.56
CA ASP A 441 -20.76 29.11 -15.75
C ASP A 441 -19.89 27.94 -15.27
N ILE A 442 -19.04 27.39 -16.16
CA ILE A 442 -18.09 26.35 -15.82
C ILE A 442 -17.08 26.84 -14.78
N LYS A 443 -16.56 28.09 -14.96
CA LYS A 443 -15.66 28.72 -13.99
C LYS A 443 -16.31 28.83 -12.61
N ALA A 444 -17.56 29.30 -12.54
CA ALA A 444 -18.30 29.42 -11.27
C ALA A 444 -18.52 28.05 -10.61
N THR A 445 -18.86 27.03 -11.40
CA THR A 445 -19.03 25.65 -10.89
C THR A 445 -17.74 25.06 -10.33
N LEU A 446 -16.61 25.24 -11.04
CA LEU A 446 -15.30 24.77 -10.57
C LEU A 446 -14.85 25.51 -9.30
N ALA A 447 -15.06 26.84 -9.22
CA ALA A 447 -14.75 27.61 -8.02
C ALA A 447 -15.60 27.16 -6.81
N HIS A 448 -16.89 26.86 -7.03
CA HIS A 448 -17.75 26.32 -5.99
C HIS A 448 -17.30 24.91 -5.55
N ALA A 449 -16.97 24.04 -6.50
CA ALA A 449 -16.47 22.69 -6.22
C ALA A 449 -15.15 22.73 -5.43
N TYR A 450 -14.23 23.63 -5.80
CA TYR A 450 -13.00 23.82 -5.05
C TYR A 450 -13.26 24.30 -3.61
N SER A 451 -14.21 25.23 -3.42
CA SER A 451 -14.61 25.68 -2.09
C SER A 451 -15.15 24.54 -1.23
N ALA A 452 -15.84 23.57 -1.83
CA ALA A 452 -16.29 22.36 -1.14
C ALA A 452 -15.09 21.47 -0.72
N LEU A 453 -14.07 21.30 -1.59
CA LEU A 453 -12.84 20.59 -1.26
C LEU A 453 -12.05 21.27 -0.12
N VAL A 454 -12.06 22.61 -0.07
CA VAL A 454 -11.44 23.36 1.02
C VAL A 454 -12.19 23.12 2.34
N LYS A 455 -13.52 23.15 2.33
CA LYS A 455 -14.34 22.83 3.50
C LYS A 455 -14.16 21.40 3.99
N ALA A 456 -13.93 20.47 3.08
CA ALA A 456 -13.62 19.07 3.36
C ALA A 456 -12.19 18.85 3.88
N GLY A 457 -11.31 19.87 3.82
CA GLY A 457 -9.92 19.77 4.27
C GLY A 457 -8.99 19.04 3.29
N VAL A 458 -9.35 18.93 2.02
CA VAL A 458 -8.49 18.35 0.96
C VAL A 458 -7.59 19.41 0.34
N MET A 459 -8.16 20.60 0.08
CA MET A 459 -7.49 21.75 -0.51
C MET A 459 -7.48 22.93 0.47
N LYS A 460 -6.76 23.99 0.12
CA LYS A 460 -6.72 25.27 0.87
C LYS A 460 -6.81 26.46 -0.09
N ASN A 461 -6.93 27.67 0.44
CA ASN A 461 -6.88 28.94 -0.31
C ASN A 461 -7.94 29.07 -1.43
N ALA A 462 -9.24 28.86 -1.12
CA ALA A 462 -10.34 28.92 -2.08
C ALA A 462 -10.39 30.25 -2.87
N GLN A 463 -10.07 31.40 -2.25
CA GLN A 463 -10.05 32.69 -2.93
C GLN A 463 -8.93 32.76 -3.98
N LEU A 464 -7.71 32.33 -3.62
CA LEU A 464 -6.58 32.30 -4.56
C LEU A 464 -6.88 31.42 -5.77
N PHE A 465 -7.53 30.26 -5.53
CA PHE A 465 -7.97 29.40 -6.64
C PHE A 465 -8.96 30.13 -7.55
N ALA A 466 -10.01 30.76 -7.00
CA ALA A 466 -11.03 31.45 -7.78
C ALA A 466 -10.46 32.61 -8.61
N ASP A 467 -9.51 33.36 -8.04
CA ASP A 467 -8.85 34.49 -8.71
C ASP A 467 -7.91 34.01 -9.84
N SER A 468 -7.23 32.89 -9.65
CA SER A 468 -6.25 32.34 -10.60
C SER A 468 -6.83 31.32 -11.60
N LEU A 469 -8.07 30.85 -11.37
CA LEU A 469 -8.77 29.92 -12.24
C LEU A 469 -9.05 30.56 -13.61
N VAL A 470 -8.54 29.94 -14.66
CA VAL A 470 -8.82 30.35 -16.04
C VAL A 470 -9.71 29.29 -16.70
N VAL A 471 -10.80 29.71 -17.31
CA VAL A 471 -11.67 28.86 -18.11
C VAL A 471 -12.00 29.60 -19.40
N GLU A 472 -11.67 29.03 -20.54
CA GLU A 472 -11.80 29.67 -21.84
C GLU A 472 -12.23 28.66 -22.90
N GLN A 473 -12.97 29.13 -23.91
CA GLN A 473 -13.27 28.33 -25.09
C GLN A 473 -12.01 28.20 -25.93
N ALA A 474 -11.70 26.98 -26.35
CA ALA A 474 -10.54 26.71 -27.20
C ALA A 474 -10.80 27.15 -28.67
N ALA A 475 -9.77 27.03 -29.51
CA ALA A 475 -9.91 27.21 -30.96
C ALA A 475 -10.90 26.20 -31.60
N ASP A 476 -10.98 24.98 -31.03
CA ASP A 476 -12.10 24.08 -31.31
C ASP A 476 -13.36 24.60 -30.60
N PRO A 477 -14.43 24.93 -31.31
CA PRO A 477 -15.63 25.52 -30.74
C PRO A 477 -16.38 24.60 -29.75
N ASN A 478 -16.09 23.28 -29.76
CA ASN A 478 -16.71 22.31 -28.87
C ASN A 478 -15.88 22.03 -27.62
N ARG A 479 -14.77 22.75 -27.42
CA ARG A 479 -13.81 22.50 -26.34
C ARG A 479 -13.66 23.70 -25.41
N VAL A 480 -13.66 23.44 -24.14
CA VAL A 480 -13.30 24.40 -23.07
C VAL A 480 -12.01 23.94 -22.42
N ASN A 481 -11.03 24.84 -22.30
CA ASN A 481 -9.82 24.63 -21.54
C ASN A 481 -9.97 25.25 -20.15
N ALA A 482 -9.43 24.56 -19.14
CA ALA A 482 -9.39 25.07 -17.77
C ALA A 482 -7.97 24.92 -17.19
N TYR A 483 -7.46 25.98 -16.57
CA TYR A 483 -6.26 25.94 -15.73
C TYR A 483 -6.69 25.90 -14.26
N LEU A 484 -6.34 24.81 -13.55
CA LEU A 484 -6.74 24.54 -12.18
C LEU A 484 -5.51 24.69 -11.25
N PRO A 485 -5.32 25.84 -10.58
CA PRO A 485 -4.22 26.05 -9.64
C PRO A 485 -4.50 25.38 -8.31
N LEU A 486 -4.25 24.06 -8.20
CA LEU A 486 -4.53 23.28 -7.01
C LEU A 486 -3.52 23.60 -5.89
N ASP A 487 -4.02 23.93 -4.71
CA ASP A 487 -3.21 24.16 -3.50
C ASP A 487 -3.63 23.16 -2.41
N VAL A 488 -2.83 22.11 -2.25
CA VAL A 488 -3.12 20.99 -1.34
C VAL A 488 -2.89 21.37 0.12
N VAL A 489 -3.60 20.73 1.05
CA VAL A 489 -3.38 20.88 2.49
C VAL A 489 -2.07 20.22 2.86
N ASN A 490 -1.18 20.97 3.54
CA ASN A 490 0.08 20.45 4.04
C ASN A 490 -0.09 19.66 5.33
N GLN A 491 0.77 18.65 5.52
CA GLN A 491 0.80 17.83 6.71
C GLN A 491 1.71 18.46 7.78
N LEU A 492 1.32 18.38 9.07
CA LEU A 492 2.21 18.72 10.17
C LEU A 492 3.24 17.60 10.35
N ARG A 493 4.45 17.81 9.85
CA ARG A 493 5.56 16.82 9.91
C ARG A 493 6.51 17.09 11.06
N ILE A 494 6.82 18.33 11.33
CA ILE A 494 7.83 18.73 12.32
C ILE A 494 7.23 19.78 13.25
N PHE A 495 7.28 19.50 14.54
CA PHE A 495 7.04 20.48 15.57
C PHE A 495 8.36 20.79 16.28
N ALA A 496 8.92 21.97 16.06
CA ALA A 496 10.15 22.42 16.70
C ALA A 496 9.81 23.35 17.88
N ALA A 497 10.29 23.02 19.06
CA ALA A 497 10.12 23.83 20.26
C ALA A 497 11.46 24.20 20.87
N ASN A 498 11.60 25.45 21.26
CA ASN A 498 12.70 25.92 22.11
C ASN A 498 12.21 26.06 23.54
N ALA A 499 12.68 25.19 24.43
CA ALA A 499 12.33 25.23 25.84
C ALA A 499 13.52 25.78 26.66
N THR A 500 13.30 26.87 27.37
CA THR A 500 14.28 27.44 28.29
C THR A 500 13.83 27.21 29.72
N THR A 501 14.68 26.56 30.53
CA THR A 501 14.40 26.28 31.93
C THR A 501 15.14 27.31 32.82
N PHE A 502 14.43 27.96 33.71
CA PHE A 502 14.99 28.86 34.69
C PHE A 502 14.90 28.24 36.09
N LEU A 503 16.02 28.15 36.83
CA LEU A 503 16.04 27.71 38.24
C LEU A 503 15.38 28.76 39.18
N ASN A 504 15.50 30.03 38.83
CA ASN A 504 14.85 31.16 39.52
C ASN A 504 14.33 32.11 38.43
N ALA A 505 13.05 32.04 38.12
CA ALA A 505 12.39 33.07 37.34
C ALA A 505 12.20 34.26 38.28
N ALA A 506 12.99 35.34 38.12
CA ALA A 506 12.64 36.62 38.74
C ALA A 506 11.27 37.07 38.19
N ALA A 507 10.29 37.21 39.04
CA ALA A 507 9.02 37.83 38.68
C ALA A 507 9.32 39.29 38.28
N ASN A 508 9.10 39.61 36.99
CA ASN A 508 9.00 40.99 36.51
C ASN A 508 7.59 41.50 36.72
#